data_10ec8d293796302a2404029d6d1c84d4
#
_entry.id   10ec8d293796302a2404029d6d1c84d4
#
_cell.length_a   1.000
_cell.length_b   1.000
_cell.length_c   1.000
_cell.angle_alpha   90.00
_cell.angle_beta   90.00
_cell.angle_gamma   90.00
#
_symmetry.space_group_name_H-M   'P 1'
#
loop_
_entity.id
_entity.type
_entity.pdbx_description
1 polymer ?
#
loop_
_entity_poly.entity_id
_entity_poly.type
_entity_poly.pdbx_seq_one_letter_code
_entity_poly.pdbx_strand_id
1 'polypeptide(L)'
;MKTLQNWLDEYGESHQNPTNKAVHWICVPAIFFSVVGLIWSIPFPDFLEWKVMGQELNWAFIALGLVFLYYLTLSFSLSVGLFLFGALCLAGNSYLDGLELMPLWGISLIIFAVAWVGQFWGHKIEGKKPSFF
;
A
#
# COMPACT_ATOMS: atom_id res chain seq x y z
N MET A 1 6.89 -17.06 14.41
CA MET A 1 6.29 -15.90 13.72
C MET A 1 6.28 -14.70 14.67
N LYS A 2 6.60 -13.51 14.16
CA LYS A 2 6.59 -12.29 14.99
C LYS A 2 5.17 -11.93 15.39
N THR A 3 5.00 -11.49 16.64
CA THR A 3 3.73 -10.97 17.13
C THR A 3 3.54 -9.54 16.62
N LEU A 4 2.33 -9.01 16.74
CA LEU A 4 2.06 -7.62 16.41
C LEU A 4 2.97 -6.68 17.20
N GLN A 5 3.18 -6.96 18.48
CA GLN A 5 4.02 -6.12 19.33
C GLN A 5 5.47 -6.11 18.85
N ASN A 6 5.99 -7.25 18.41
CA ASN A 6 7.34 -7.32 17.85
C ASN A 6 7.49 -6.45 16.61
N TRP A 7 6.51 -6.46 15.71
CA TRP A 7 6.52 -5.61 14.53
C TRP A 7 6.50 -4.13 14.88
N LEU A 8 5.68 -3.75 15.85
CA LEU A 8 5.59 -2.36 16.30
C LEU A 8 6.87 -1.90 16.96
N ASP A 9 7.52 -2.75 17.76
CA ASP A 9 8.78 -2.42 18.42
C ASP A 9 9.89 -2.18 17.39
N GLU A 10 10.00 -3.05 16.38
CA GLU A 10 10.98 -2.89 15.30
C GLU A 10 10.73 -1.60 14.50
N TYR A 11 9.48 -1.30 14.21
CA TYR A 11 9.11 -0.07 13.53
C TYR A 11 9.54 1.14 14.35
N GLY A 12 9.25 1.12 15.66
CA GLY A 12 9.60 2.22 16.57
C GLY A 12 11.09 2.50 16.65
N GLU A 13 11.93 1.45 16.61
CA GLU A 13 13.38 1.60 16.66
C GLU A 13 13.94 2.41 15.49
N SER A 14 13.34 2.29 14.31
CA SER A 14 13.81 2.99 13.11
C SER A 14 13.05 4.29 12.83
N HIS A 15 12.16 4.72 13.72
CA HIS A 15 11.27 5.88 13.52
C HIS A 15 11.25 6.80 14.74
N GLN A 16 12.45 7.20 15.22
CA GLN A 16 12.59 8.09 16.39
C GLN A 16 12.55 9.57 16.00
N ASN A 17 13.07 9.93 14.83
CA ASN A 17 13.16 11.32 14.38
C ASN A 17 11.78 11.82 13.93
N PRO A 18 11.29 12.99 14.43
CA PRO A 18 9.98 13.51 14.03
C PRO A 18 9.83 13.77 12.54
N THR A 19 10.90 14.24 11.86
CA THR A 19 10.88 14.49 10.43
C THR A 19 10.74 13.17 9.67
N ASN A 20 11.47 12.14 10.08
CA ASN A 20 11.36 10.82 9.51
C ASN A 20 9.96 10.24 9.69
N LYS A 21 9.37 10.42 10.88
CA LYS A 21 7.99 9.99 11.14
C LYS A 21 7.00 10.66 10.19
N ALA A 22 7.12 11.96 9.99
CA ALA A 22 6.25 12.71 9.10
C ALA A 22 6.40 12.22 7.65
N VAL A 23 7.64 11.99 7.20
CA VAL A 23 7.91 11.44 5.87
C VAL A 23 7.25 10.08 5.71
N HIS A 24 7.33 9.20 6.72
CA HIS A 24 6.69 7.90 6.68
C HIS A 24 5.18 7.97 6.63
N TRP A 25 4.56 8.90 7.34
CA TRP A 25 3.11 9.07 7.32
C TRP A 25 2.58 9.41 5.93
N ILE A 26 3.42 9.99 5.08
CA ILE A 26 3.08 10.35 3.71
C ILE A 26 3.52 9.25 2.74
N CYS A 27 4.77 8.80 2.87
CA CYS A 27 5.39 7.90 1.87
C CYS A 27 4.86 6.47 1.95
N VAL A 28 4.63 5.94 3.15
CA VAL A 28 4.15 4.56 3.30
C VAL A 28 2.77 4.36 2.67
N PRO A 29 1.76 5.22 2.94
CA PRO A 29 0.50 5.12 2.23
C PRO A 29 0.62 5.28 0.72
N ALA A 30 1.53 6.17 0.26
CA ALA A 30 1.76 6.37 -1.16
C ALA A 30 2.37 5.13 -1.82
N ILE A 31 3.33 4.48 -1.16
CA ILE A 31 3.92 3.23 -1.64
C ILE A 31 2.85 2.14 -1.73
N PHE A 32 2.03 2.00 -0.69
CA PHE A 32 0.96 1.02 -0.68
C PHE A 32 -0.03 1.27 -1.82
N PHE A 33 -0.44 2.52 -2.02
CA PHE A 33 -1.33 2.93 -3.09
C PHE A 33 -0.74 2.57 -4.46
N SER A 34 0.55 2.84 -4.66
CA SER A 34 1.23 2.58 -5.92
C SER A 34 1.35 1.08 -6.20
N VAL A 35 1.62 0.27 -5.17
CA VAL A 35 1.67 -1.18 -5.31
C VAL A 35 0.30 -1.72 -5.70
N VAL A 36 -0.76 -1.21 -5.10
CA VAL A 36 -2.14 -1.57 -5.49
C VAL A 36 -2.38 -1.24 -6.97
N GLY A 37 -1.92 -0.07 -7.42
CA GLY A 37 -2.05 0.32 -8.83
C GLY A 37 -1.28 -0.58 -9.78
N LEU A 38 -0.07 -1.02 -9.39
CA LEU A 38 0.72 -1.95 -10.20
C LEU A 38 0.02 -3.31 -10.30
N ILE A 39 -0.51 -3.81 -9.18
CA ILE A 39 -1.23 -5.08 -9.18
C ILE A 39 -2.52 -4.97 -10.00
N TRP A 40 -3.22 -3.84 -9.89
CA TRP A 40 -4.41 -3.54 -10.67
C TRP A 40 -4.13 -3.66 -12.17
N SER A 41 -2.94 -3.23 -12.60
CA SER A 41 -2.57 -3.18 -14.00
C SER A 41 -2.18 -4.55 -14.59
N ILE A 42 -2.03 -5.59 -13.76
CA ILE A 42 -1.73 -6.94 -14.26
C ILE A 42 -2.96 -7.49 -15.00
N PRO A 43 -2.78 -8.02 -16.24
CA PRO A 43 -3.92 -8.57 -16.99
C PRO A 43 -4.66 -9.64 -16.20
N PHE A 44 -5.99 -9.55 -16.19
CA PHE A 44 -6.85 -10.46 -15.44
C PHE A 44 -7.54 -11.41 -16.42
N PRO A 45 -7.59 -12.74 -16.13
CA PRO A 45 -8.21 -13.70 -17.04
C PRO A 45 -9.69 -13.42 -17.25
N ASP A 46 -10.13 -13.49 -18.51
CA ASP A 46 -11.53 -13.21 -18.90
C ASP A 46 -12.52 -14.13 -18.20
N PHE A 47 -12.15 -15.41 -18.00
CA PHE A 47 -13.05 -16.36 -17.36
C PHE A 47 -13.27 -16.10 -15.87
N LEU A 48 -12.47 -15.23 -15.25
CA LEU A 48 -12.63 -14.81 -13.87
C LEU A 48 -13.28 -13.44 -13.76
N GLU A 49 -13.70 -12.85 -14.88
CA GLU A 49 -14.34 -11.53 -14.85
C GLU A 49 -15.61 -11.57 -14.00
N TRP A 50 -15.66 -10.66 -13.05
CA TRP A 50 -16.77 -10.51 -12.11
C TRP A 50 -16.81 -9.05 -11.69
N LYS A 51 -18.01 -8.57 -11.41
CA LYS A 51 -18.16 -7.19 -10.93
C LYS A 51 -18.46 -7.19 -9.44
N VAL A 52 -17.73 -6.35 -8.70
CA VAL A 52 -17.94 -6.13 -7.28
C VAL A 52 -18.31 -4.66 -7.14
N MET A 53 -19.55 -4.38 -6.68
CA MET A 53 -20.06 -3.01 -6.49
C MET A 53 -19.91 -2.15 -7.75
N GLY A 54 -20.16 -2.74 -8.92
CA GLY A 54 -20.06 -2.05 -10.19
C GLY A 54 -18.67 -1.94 -10.78
N GLN A 55 -17.65 -2.43 -10.08
CA GLN A 55 -16.27 -2.40 -10.50
C GLN A 55 -15.84 -3.80 -10.94
N GLU A 56 -15.10 -3.88 -12.05
CA GLU A 56 -14.58 -5.16 -12.51
C GLU A 56 -13.52 -5.70 -11.55
N LEU A 57 -13.63 -7.00 -11.26
CA LEU A 57 -12.66 -7.69 -10.41
C LEU A 57 -11.29 -7.70 -11.08
N ASN A 58 -10.24 -7.48 -10.30
CA ASN A 58 -8.86 -7.57 -10.76
C ASN A 58 -7.96 -8.10 -9.65
N TRP A 59 -6.67 -8.26 -9.96
CA TRP A 59 -5.71 -8.82 -9.00
C TRP A 59 -5.57 -7.98 -7.73
N ALA A 60 -5.80 -6.66 -7.81
CA ALA A 60 -5.72 -5.79 -6.64
C ALA A 60 -6.80 -6.15 -5.60
N PHE A 61 -8.02 -6.46 -6.04
CA PHE A 61 -9.08 -6.91 -5.14
C PHE A 61 -8.68 -8.19 -4.42
N ILE A 62 -8.13 -9.15 -5.17
CA ILE A 62 -7.71 -10.44 -4.61
C ILE A 62 -6.57 -10.24 -3.61
N ALA A 63 -5.55 -9.46 -3.99
CA ALA A 63 -4.40 -9.20 -3.12
C ALA A 63 -4.81 -8.53 -1.82
N LEU A 64 -5.65 -7.50 -1.90
CA LEU A 64 -6.14 -6.80 -0.71
C LEU A 64 -7.00 -7.70 0.18
N GLY A 65 -7.82 -8.56 -0.43
CA GLY A 65 -8.61 -9.54 0.32
C GLY A 65 -7.72 -10.49 1.12
N LEU A 66 -6.65 -11.00 0.51
CA LEU A 66 -5.71 -11.90 1.19
C LEU A 66 -4.98 -11.18 2.31
N VAL A 67 -4.53 -9.95 2.09
CA VAL A 67 -3.87 -9.15 3.11
C VAL A 67 -4.82 -8.86 4.26
N PHE A 68 -6.08 -8.53 3.97
CA PHE A 68 -7.10 -8.31 4.99
C PHE A 68 -7.30 -9.55 5.87
N LEU A 69 -7.41 -10.73 5.26
CA LEU A 69 -7.54 -11.98 6.00
C LEU A 69 -6.35 -12.23 6.92
N TYR A 70 -5.14 -11.94 6.42
CA TYR A 70 -3.93 -12.06 7.24
C TYR A 70 -4.00 -11.15 8.46
N TYR A 71 -4.39 -9.87 8.26
CA TYR A 71 -4.48 -8.91 9.37
C TYR A 71 -5.57 -9.26 10.38
N LEU A 72 -6.64 -9.95 9.95
CA LEU A 72 -7.63 -10.47 10.89
C LEU A 72 -7.02 -11.41 11.92
N THR A 73 -5.97 -12.14 11.55
CA THR A 73 -5.26 -13.03 12.47
C THR A 73 -4.36 -12.28 13.45
N LEU A 74 -4.00 -11.03 13.15
CA LEU A 74 -3.13 -10.21 14.00
C LEU A 74 -3.93 -9.31 14.93
N SER A 75 -4.89 -8.56 14.38
CA SER A 75 -5.66 -7.59 15.14
C SER A 75 -6.91 -7.20 14.37
N PHE A 76 -8.07 -7.29 15.02
CA PHE A 76 -9.32 -6.87 14.40
C PHE A 76 -9.32 -5.37 14.09
N SER A 77 -8.80 -4.55 15.01
CA SER A 77 -8.74 -3.09 14.81
C SER A 77 -7.89 -2.72 13.59
N LEU A 78 -6.72 -3.35 13.44
CA LEU A 78 -5.86 -3.11 12.29
C LEU A 78 -6.52 -3.58 10.99
N SER A 79 -7.23 -4.70 11.04
CA SER A 79 -7.91 -5.21 9.84
C SER A 79 -9.01 -4.27 9.36
N VAL A 80 -9.75 -3.64 10.28
CA VAL A 80 -10.76 -2.63 9.93
C VAL A 80 -10.10 -1.42 9.27
N GLY A 81 -9.01 -0.93 9.86
CA GLY A 81 -8.25 0.19 9.28
C GLY A 81 -7.72 -0.14 7.89
N LEU A 82 -7.16 -1.33 7.73
CA LEU A 82 -6.66 -1.79 6.44
C LEU A 82 -7.77 -1.92 5.41
N PHE A 83 -8.94 -2.42 5.82
CA PHE A 83 -10.10 -2.52 4.93
C PHE A 83 -10.51 -1.15 4.41
N LEU A 84 -10.63 -0.16 5.31
CA LEU A 84 -11.00 1.20 4.93
C LEU A 84 -9.95 1.83 4.02
N PHE A 85 -8.67 1.70 4.37
CA PHE A 85 -7.59 2.24 3.56
C PHE A 85 -7.51 1.52 2.21
N GLY A 86 -7.68 0.20 2.19
CA GLY A 86 -7.71 -0.59 0.96
C GLY A 86 -8.84 -0.16 0.03
N ALA A 87 -10.01 0.10 0.58
CA ALA A 87 -11.16 0.60 -0.20
C ALA A 87 -10.84 1.96 -0.82
N LEU A 88 -10.18 2.85 -0.07
CA LEU A 88 -9.74 4.15 -0.60
C LEU A 88 -8.70 3.98 -1.71
N CYS A 89 -7.78 3.03 -1.56
CA CYS A 89 -6.79 2.73 -2.60
C CYS A 89 -7.46 2.21 -3.87
N LEU A 90 -8.43 1.33 -3.73
CA LEU A 90 -9.18 0.82 -4.89
C LEU A 90 -9.95 1.93 -5.58
N ALA A 91 -10.63 2.77 -4.82
CA ALA A 91 -11.38 3.89 -5.37
C ALA A 91 -10.47 4.89 -6.07
N GLY A 92 -9.34 5.22 -5.45
CA GLY A 92 -8.37 6.16 -6.03
C GLY A 92 -7.74 5.63 -7.31
N ASN A 93 -7.37 4.35 -7.34
CA ASN A 93 -6.80 3.74 -8.55
C ASN A 93 -7.84 3.64 -9.66
N SER A 94 -9.09 3.33 -9.33
CA SER A 94 -10.18 3.31 -10.30
C SER A 94 -10.38 4.70 -10.92
N TYR A 95 -10.32 5.73 -10.10
CA TYR A 95 -10.44 7.11 -10.57
C TYR A 95 -9.30 7.48 -11.52
N LEU A 96 -8.06 7.17 -11.14
CA LEU A 96 -6.88 7.47 -11.97
C LEU A 96 -6.91 6.70 -13.29
N ASP A 97 -7.32 5.45 -13.25
CA ASP A 97 -7.45 4.61 -14.44
C ASP A 97 -8.49 5.21 -15.40
N GLY A 98 -9.60 5.69 -14.87
CA GLY A 98 -10.66 6.31 -15.66
C GLY A 98 -10.30 7.64 -16.30
N LEU A 99 -9.28 8.33 -15.81
CA LEU A 99 -8.82 9.61 -16.40
C LEU A 99 -8.12 9.40 -17.75
N GLU A 100 -7.56 8.22 -17.99
CA GLU A 100 -6.90 7.88 -19.26
C GLU A 100 -5.77 8.84 -19.67
N LEU A 101 -5.14 9.51 -18.69
CA LEU A 101 -4.04 10.43 -18.92
C LEU A 101 -2.78 9.72 -19.36
N MET A 102 -2.50 8.57 -18.73
CA MET A 102 -1.41 7.67 -19.05
C MET A 102 -1.74 6.30 -18.43
N PRO A 103 -1.03 5.23 -18.82
CA PRO A 103 -1.30 3.91 -18.22
C PRO A 103 -1.18 3.96 -16.70
N LEU A 104 -2.10 3.29 -16.00
CA LEU A 104 -2.10 3.29 -14.53
C LEU A 104 -0.79 2.77 -13.97
N TRP A 105 -0.19 1.74 -14.60
CA TRP A 105 1.10 1.22 -14.15
C TRP A 105 2.20 2.28 -14.22
N GLY A 106 2.14 3.19 -15.20
CA GLY A 106 3.08 4.30 -15.33
C GLY A 106 2.94 5.31 -14.20
N ILE A 107 1.70 5.71 -13.89
CA ILE A 107 1.40 6.58 -12.76
C ILE A 107 1.90 5.93 -11.46
N SER A 108 1.60 4.65 -11.29
CA SER A 108 1.98 3.89 -10.10
C SER A 108 3.49 3.81 -9.93
N LEU A 109 4.25 3.60 -11.01
CA LEU A 109 5.71 3.58 -10.95
C LEU A 109 6.28 4.94 -10.55
N ILE A 110 5.70 6.03 -11.03
CA ILE A 110 6.13 7.38 -10.65
C ILE A 110 5.89 7.61 -9.16
N ILE A 111 4.70 7.28 -8.66
CA ILE A 111 4.36 7.43 -7.25
C ILE A 111 5.29 6.58 -6.39
N PHE A 112 5.52 5.34 -6.80
CA PHE A 112 6.39 4.40 -6.11
C PHE A 112 7.82 4.95 -6.01
N ALA A 113 8.38 5.40 -7.13
CA ALA A 113 9.75 5.92 -7.16
C ALA A 113 9.89 7.17 -6.28
N VAL A 114 8.97 8.12 -6.40
CA VAL A 114 9.01 9.36 -5.62
C VAL A 114 8.86 9.05 -4.13
N ALA A 115 7.94 8.16 -3.76
CA ALA A 115 7.72 7.80 -2.36
C ALA A 115 8.94 7.09 -1.77
N TRP A 116 9.60 6.21 -2.52
CA TRP A 116 10.81 5.55 -2.03
C TRP A 116 11.99 6.50 -1.90
N VAL A 117 12.12 7.50 -2.79
CA VAL A 117 13.13 8.54 -2.62
C VAL A 117 12.91 9.28 -1.30
N GLY A 118 11.65 9.65 -1.00
CA GLY A 118 11.32 10.27 0.29
C GLY A 118 11.61 9.37 1.48
N GLN A 119 11.31 8.09 1.35
CA GLN A 119 11.54 7.09 2.38
C GLN A 119 13.03 6.97 2.72
N PHE A 120 13.88 6.82 1.71
CA PHE A 120 15.34 6.76 1.91
C PHE A 120 15.90 8.05 2.50
N TRP A 121 15.38 9.20 2.07
CA TRP A 121 15.77 10.47 2.65
C TRP A 121 15.43 10.54 4.14
N GLY A 122 14.22 10.10 4.53
CA GLY A 122 13.82 10.05 5.92
C GLY A 122 14.71 9.15 6.76
N HIS A 123 15.04 7.95 6.24
CA HIS A 123 15.95 7.04 6.95
C HIS A 123 17.38 7.53 6.99
N LYS A 124 17.82 8.31 6.01
CA LYS A 124 19.12 8.97 6.05
C LYS A 124 19.17 9.97 7.23
N ILE A 125 18.09 10.72 7.46
CA ILE A 125 17.99 11.63 8.60
C ILE A 125 18.05 10.85 9.92
N GLU A 126 17.35 9.72 9.99
CA GLU A 126 17.33 8.83 11.16
C GLU A 126 18.67 8.15 11.41
N GLY A 127 19.43 7.92 10.35
CA GLY A 127 20.69 7.18 10.41
C GLY A 127 20.51 5.66 10.47
N LYS A 128 19.32 5.16 10.16
CA LYS A 128 19.00 3.72 10.19
C LYS A 128 18.30 3.30 8.90
N LYS A 129 18.46 2.02 8.55
CA LYS A 129 17.78 1.45 7.39
C LYS A 129 16.28 1.29 7.64
N PRO A 130 15.43 1.30 6.58
CA PRO A 130 14.02 1.01 6.72
C PRO A 130 13.78 -0.35 7.39
N SER A 131 12.78 -0.42 8.27
CA SER A 131 12.48 -1.64 9.03
C SER A 131 11.87 -2.76 8.18
N PHE A 132 11.55 -2.48 6.91
CA PHE A 132 11.00 -3.49 5.99
C PHE A 132 12.10 -4.37 5.36
N PHE A 133 13.35 -4.01 5.51
CA PHE A 133 14.48 -4.67 4.88
C PHE A 133 15.51 -5.13 5.89
#